data_5ccfa89d3a9d371b7c1d3f0e838763c0
#
_entry.id   5ccfa89d3a9d371b7c1d3f0e838763c0
#
_cell.length_a   1.000
_cell.length_b   1.000
_cell.length_c   1.000
_cell.angle_alpha   90.00
_cell.angle_beta   90.00
_cell.angle_gamma   90.00
#
_symmetry.space_group_name_H-M   'P 1'
#
loop_
_entity.id
_entity.type
_entity.pdbx_description
1 polymer ?
#
loop_
_entity_poly.entity_id
_entity_poly.type
_entity_poly.pdbx_seq_one_letter_code
_entity_poly.pdbx_strand_id
1 'polypeptide(L)'
;KKNNLHVVGYSEPVNKTIEKKELLKKIYSEQKRPSAIPYVTSYYKKNWGFCISEKQKQNLKKGKYKVYIDSNFTKGNLECSHALIKGKSKKEIFFSSYVCHPSMANNELSGPSLLNAIMLNLKKNYNKNYYSYRFFLGPETIGSISYLSKYKKLLKKNVFCGFNLSCVGDERNYSHIHSRNGNTIADQSLSSAIFHFKNKKSYSFLDRGSDERQYCYP
;
A
#
# COMPACT_ATOMS: atom_id res chain seq x y z
N LYS A 1 -16.59 20.56 -5.95
CA LYS A 1 -15.40 20.25 -5.15
C LYS A 1 -14.19 20.15 -6.09
N LYS A 2 -13.06 20.69 -5.67
CA LYS A 2 -11.89 20.94 -6.55
C LYS A 2 -10.68 20.02 -6.24
N ASN A 3 -10.87 18.86 -5.64
CA ASN A 3 -9.76 17.96 -5.38
C ASN A 3 -10.05 16.54 -5.88
N ASN A 4 -9.01 15.79 -6.12
CA ASN A 4 -9.07 14.42 -6.63
C ASN A 4 -9.60 13.38 -5.62
N LEU A 5 -9.72 13.72 -4.34
CA LEU A 5 -10.27 12.84 -3.29
C LEU A 5 -11.71 12.43 -3.55
N HIS A 6 -12.42 13.19 -4.36
CA HIS A 6 -13.82 12.95 -4.72
C HIS A 6 -14.01 12.26 -6.07
N VAL A 7 -12.95 11.87 -6.74
CA VAL A 7 -13.00 11.19 -8.04
C VAL A 7 -12.71 9.71 -7.83
N VAL A 8 -13.51 8.84 -8.46
CA VAL A 8 -13.17 7.42 -8.54
C VAL A 8 -11.83 7.28 -9.24
N GLY A 9 -10.90 6.58 -8.62
CA GLY A 9 -9.58 6.36 -9.20
C GLY A 9 -9.66 5.70 -10.58
N TYR A 10 -8.83 6.16 -11.52
CA TYR A 10 -8.85 5.74 -12.93
C TYR A 10 -10.13 6.12 -13.70
N SER A 11 -10.82 7.18 -13.31
CA SER A 11 -11.96 7.69 -14.05
C SER A 11 -11.56 8.22 -15.43
N GLU A 12 -12.39 7.88 -16.42
CA GLU A 12 -12.30 8.50 -17.74
C GLU A 12 -12.64 10.01 -17.69
N PRO A 13 -12.09 10.82 -18.59
CA PRO A 13 -12.45 12.23 -18.68
C PRO A 13 -13.94 12.38 -18.99
N VAL A 14 -14.57 13.34 -18.32
CA VAL A 14 -15.97 13.66 -18.56
C VAL A 14 -16.23 15.16 -18.43
N ASN A 15 -17.01 15.70 -19.35
CA ASN A 15 -17.48 17.08 -19.30
C ASN A 15 -18.89 17.14 -19.91
N LYS A 16 -19.90 16.95 -19.07
CA LYS A 16 -21.31 16.96 -19.51
C LYS A 16 -22.25 17.40 -18.42
N THR A 17 -23.47 17.76 -18.82
CA THR A 17 -24.58 18.03 -17.91
C THR A 17 -25.52 16.83 -17.90
N ILE A 18 -25.84 16.32 -16.73
CA ILE A 18 -26.67 15.13 -16.53
C ILE A 18 -27.75 15.35 -15.50
N GLU A 19 -28.81 14.58 -15.57
CA GLU A 19 -29.89 14.57 -14.57
C GLU A 19 -29.41 13.90 -13.27
N LYS A 20 -30.02 14.31 -12.15
CA LYS A 20 -29.75 13.67 -10.83
C LYS A 20 -29.79 12.15 -10.87
N LYS A 21 -30.79 11.56 -11.57
CA LYS A 21 -30.97 10.10 -11.69
C LYS A 21 -29.73 9.43 -12.32
N GLU A 22 -29.15 10.05 -13.32
CA GLU A 22 -27.92 9.56 -13.95
C GLU A 22 -26.71 9.76 -13.05
N LEU A 23 -26.62 10.93 -12.41
CA LEU A 23 -25.55 11.23 -11.47
C LEU A 23 -25.49 10.20 -10.33
N LEU A 24 -26.62 9.84 -9.75
CA LEU A 24 -26.69 8.88 -8.64
C LEU A 24 -26.11 7.49 -8.99
N LYS A 25 -26.15 7.09 -10.28
CA LYS A 25 -25.49 5.86 -10.75
C LYS A 25 -23.97 5.95 -10.78
N LYS A 26 -23.43 7.16 -10.70
CA LYS A 26 -21.99 7.46 -10.75
C LYS A 26 -21.45 7.97 -9.43
N ILE A 27 -22.26 7.93 -8.35
CA ILE A 27 -21.88 8.32 -7.00
C ILE A 27 -21.71 7.08 -6.12
N TYR A 28 -20.59 7.03 -5.44
CA TYR A 28 -20.22 6.02 -4.47
C TYR A 28 -20.21 6.63 -3.08
N SER A 29 -20.87 5.97 -2.13
CA SER A 29 -20.98 6.40 -0.73
C SER A 29 -21.05 5.18 0.18
N GLU A 30 -20.75 5.34 1.47
CA GLU A 30 -20.75 4.27 2.47
C GLU A 30 -21.85 4.51 3.50
N GLN A 31 -22.90 3.69 3.46
CA GLN A 31 -24.07 3.85 4.36
C GLN A 31 -23.71 3.61 5.83
N LYS A 32 -22.87 2.61 6.12
CA LYS A 32 -22.45 2.28 7.48
C LYS A 32 -21.61 3.38 8.15
N ARG A 33 -21.00 4.25 7.36
CA ARG A 33 -20.19 5.38 7.81
C ARG A 33 -20.62 6.66 7.08
N PRO A 34 -21.79 7.25 7.42
CA PRO A 34 -22.44 8.27 6.59
C PRO A 34 -21.63 9.55 6.38
N SER A 35 -20.65 9.83 7.23
CA SER A 35 -19.76 11.00 7.11
C SER A 35 -18.47 10.68 6.36
N ALA A 36 -18.13 9.41 6.16
CA ALA A 36 -16.92 9.02 5.45
C ALA A 36 -17.08 9.14 3.92
N ILE A 37 -15.98 9.42 3.23
CA ILE A 37 -15.90 9.36 1.77
C ILE A 37 -15.19 8.06 1.42
N PRO A 38 -15.82 7.13 0.67
CA PRO A 38 -15.20 5.87 0.33
C PRO A 38 -14.07 6.08 -0.69
N TYR A 39 -13.09 5.19 -0.64
CA TYR A 39 -12.08 5.06 -1.68
C TYR A 39 -12.53 3.99 -2.70
N VAL A 40 -12.73 4.39 -3.95
CA VAL A 40 -13.18 3.52 -5.04
C VAL A 40 -12.27 3.69 -6.24
N THR A 41 -11.94 2.58 -6.90
CA THR A 41 -11.13 2.55 -8.11
C THR A 41 -11.81 1.78 -9.23
N SER A 42 -11.40 2.05 -10.46
CA SER A 42 -11.93 1.44 -11.68
C SER A 42 -10.79 0.87 -12.53
N TYR A 43 -10.02 -0.09 -11.99
CA TYR A 43 -8.86 -0.67 -12.67
C TYR A 43 -9.20 -1.44 -13.95
N TYR A 44 -10.33 -2.17 -13.94
CA TYR A 44 -10.63 -3.17 -14.97
C TYR A 44 -11.75 -2.79 -15.90
N LYS A 45 -12.38 -1.63 -15.67
CA LYS A 45 -13.48 -1.13 -16.48
C LYS A 45 -13.28 0.33 -16.79
N LYS A 46 -13.48 0.71 -18.04
CA LYS A 46 -13.66 2.11 -18.40
C LYS A 46 -14.88 2.65 -17.68
N ASN A 47 -14.67 3.58 -16.76
CA ASN A 47 -15.72 4.16 -15.95
C ASN A 47 -15.29 5.54 -15.45
N TRP A 48 -16.24 6.31 -14.97
CA TRP A 48 -16.01 7.53 -14.25
C TRP A 48 -17.00 7.64 -13.08
N GLY A 49 -16.68 8.38 -12.08
CA GLY A 49 -17.58 8.58 -10.94
C GLY A 49 -17.01 9.46 -9.85
N PHE A 50 -17.84 9.69 -8.84
CA PHE A 50 -17.47 10.51 -7.69
C PHE A 50 -17.71 9.75 -6.39
N CYS A 51 -16.81 9.97 -5.44
CA CYS A 51 -16.91 9.49 -4.06
C CYS A 51 -17.34 10.65 -3.17
N ILE A 52 -18.45 10.51 -2.47
CA ILE A 52 -18.95 11.50 -1.52
C ILE A 52 -19.49 10.80 -0.28
N SER A 53 -19.66 11.55 0.81
CA SER A 53 -20.31 10.99 2.00
C SER A 53 -21.80 10.71 1.73
N GLU A 54 -22.38 9.72 2.43
CA GLU A 54 -23.80 9.42 2.31
C GLU A 54 -24.66 10.64 2.68
N LYS A 55 -24.28 11.41 3.69
CA LYS A 55 -24.93 12.69 4.04
C LYS A 55 -24.96 13.67 2.87
N GLN A 56 -23.88 13.77 2.11
CA GLN A 56 -23.82 14.64 0.93
C GLN A 56 -24.71 14.14 -0.20
N LYS A 57 -24.74 12.82 -0.41
CA LYS A 57 -25.58 12.18 -1.42
C LYS A 57 -27.07 12.40 -1.15
N GLN A 58 -27.50 12.27 0.10
CA GLN A 58 -28.89 12.53 0.51
C GLN A 58 -29.31 13.99 0.30
N ASN A 59 -28.38 14.93 0.50
CA ASN A 59 -28.63 16.34 0.33
C ASN A 59 -28.58 16.86 -1.13
N LEU A 60 -28.40 15.99 -2.12
CA LEU A 60 -28.45 16.38 -3.51
C LEU A 60 -29.87 16.82 -3.91
N LYS A 61 -30.00 18.02 -4.41
CA LYS A 61 -31.29 18.60 -4.87
C LYS A 61 -31.73 17.97 -6.20
N LYS A 62 -33.02 18.07 -6.54
CA LYS A 62 -33.50 17.80 -7.90
C LYS A 62 -32.84 18.75 -8.90
N GLY A 63 -32.62 18.31 -10.13
CA GLY A 63 -32.09 19.14 -11.21
C GLY A 63 -30.93 18.53 -11.96
N LYS A 64 -30.36 19.33 -12.84
CA LYS A 64 -29.21 19.00 -13.69
C LYS A 64 -27.91 19.33 -12.99
N TYR A 65 -26.91 18.50 -13.22
CA TYR A 65 -25.58 18.63 -12.64
C TYR A 65 -24.53 18.66 -13.75
N LYS A 66 -23.71 19.69 -13.77
CA LYS A 66 -22.51 19.70 -14.58
C LYS A 66 -21.46 18.82 -13.92
N VAL A 67 -21.04 17.77 -14.60
CA VAL A 67 -19.97 16.85 -14.16
C VAL A 67 -18.74 17.13 -15.02
N TYR A 68 -17.60 17.23 -14.35
CA TYR A 68 -16.31 17.49 -14.97
C TYR A 68 -15.21 16.71 -14.27
N ILE A 69 -14.54 15.87 -15.01
CA ILE A 69 -13.31 15.17 -14.59
C ILE A 69 -12.28 15.43 -15.68
N ASP A 70 -11.20 16.08 -15.30
CA ASP A 70 -10.04 16.31 -16.13
C ASP A 70 -9.02 15.20 -15.84
N SER A 71 -9.03 14.18 -16.67
CA SER A 71 -8.12 13.05 -16.56
C SER A 71 -7.54 12.70 -17.92
N ASN A 72 -6.36 12.08 -17.90
CA ASN A 72 -5.68 11.66 -19.11
C ASN A 72 -5.04 10.28 -18.90
N PHE A 73 -5.11 9.43 -19.90
CA PHE A 73 -4.46 8.12 -19.94
C PHE A 73 -3.25 8.19 -20.86
N THR A 74 -2.06 8.16 -20.29
CA THR A 74 -0.81 8.16 -21.04
C THR A 74 -0.07 6.85 -20.87
N LYS A 75 0.78 6.51 -21.83
CA LYS A 75 1.73 5.41 -21.66
C LYS A 75 2.70 5.81 -20.55
N GLY A 76 2.96 4.88 -19.63
CA GLY A 76 3.86 5.05 -18.51
C GLY A 76 4.69 3.80 -18.27
N ASN A 77 5.56 3.85 -17.27
CA ASN A 77 6.36 2.72 -16.82
C ASN A 77 6.00 2.37 -15.37
N LEU A 78 6.20 1.12 -15.02
CA LEU A 78 6.17 0.69 -13.64
C LEU A 78 7.49 1.09 -12.98
N GLU A 79 7.42 2.02 -12.03
CA GLU A 79 8.60 2.51 -11.32
C GLU A 79 8.75 1.81 -9.98
N CYS A 80 9.96 1.35 -9.70
CA CYS A 80 10.34 0.72 -8.44
C CYS A 80 11.70 1.26 -7.99
N SER A 81 11.88 1.45 -6.70
CA SER A 81 13.14 1.84 -6.10
C SER A 81 13.70 0.70 -5.26
N HIS A 82 14.99 0.49 -5.31
CA HIS A 82 15.68 -0.44 -4.42
C HIS A 82 17.04 0.10 -3.98
N ALA A 83 17.48 -0.30 -2.79
CA ALA A 83 18.78 0.05 -2.25
C ALA A 83 19.41 -1.14 -1.54
N LEU A 84 20.74 -1.14 -1.42
CA LEU A 84 21.49 -2.12 -0.66
C LEU A 84 22.50 -1.40 0.24
N ILE A 85 22.38 -1.60 1.54
CA ILE A 85 23.41 -1.24 2.52
C ILE A 85 24.22 -2.50 2.79
N LYS A 86 25.49 -2.51 2.39
CA LYS A 86 26.37 -3.65 2.60
C LYS A 86 26.80 -3.74 4.05
N GLY A 87 26.81 -4.95 4.59
CA GLY A 87 27.41 -5.31 5.87
C GLY A 87 28.63 -6.20 5.66
N LYS A 88 29.12 -6.80 6.74
CA LYS A 88 30.25 -7.75 6.70
C LYS A 88 29.88 -9.05 5.98
N SER A 89 28.64 -9.50 6.13
CA SER A 89 28.09 -10.71 5.52
C SER A 89 27.38 -10.41 4.20
N LYS A 90 27.46 -11.34 3.25
CA LYS A 90 26.65 -11.32 2.02
C LYS A 90 25.20 -11.76 2.25
N LYS A 91 24.87 -12.33 3.42
CA LYS A 91 23.48 -12.63 3.77
C LYS A 91 22.71 -11.33 3.96
N GLU A 92 21.51 -11.29 3.39
CA GLU A 92 20.70 -10.08 3.34
C GLU A 92 19.42 -10.21 4.17
N ILE A 93 19.09 -9.13 4.90
CA ILE A 93 17.75 -8.91 5.45
C ILE A 93 17.02 -8.00 4.48
N PHE A 94 15.83 -8.42 4.07
CA PHE A 94 15.02 -7.73 3.07
C PHE A 94 13.90 -6.94 3.74
N PHE A 95 13.81 -5.66 3.39
CA PHE A 95 12.71 -4.78 3.80
C PHE A 95 11.98 -4.28 2.57
N SER A 96 10.66 -4.36 2.60
CA SER A 96 9.81 -3.84 1.53
C SER A 96 8.66 -3.00 2.06
N SER A 97 8.18 -2.11 1.23
CA SER A 97 6.93 -1.40 1.40
C SER A 97 6.40 -0.98 0.03
N TYR A 98 5.12 -0.69 -0.07
CA TYR A 98 4.53 -0.26 -1.32
C TYR A 98 4.22 1.25 -1.33
N VAL A 99 4.17 1.80 -2.55
CA VAL A 99 3.79 3.18 -2.85
C VAL A 99 2.91 3.15 -4.09
N CYS A 100 1.59 3.23 -3.95
CA CYS A 100 0.69 3.14 -5.09
C CYS A 100 -0.71 3.76 -4.93
N HIS A 101 -1.32 3.74 -3.75
CA HIS A 101 -2.67 4.25 -3.56
C HIS A 101 -2.65 5.75 -3.23
N PRO A 102 -3.12 6.63 -4.13
CA PRO A 102 -3.08 8.06 -3.86
C PRO A 102 -3.99 8.46 -2.69
N SER A 103 -3.57 9.46 -1.94
CA SER A 103 -4.36 10.08 -0.86
C SER A 103 -4.64 9.20 0.35
N MET A 104 -3.87 8.14 0.57
CA MET A 104 -3.94 7.29 1.75
C MET A 104 -2.71 7.48 2.64
N ALA A 105 -2.89 8.03 3.84
CA ALA A 105 -1.78 8.36 4.74
C ALA A 105 -1.19 7.10 5.40
N ASN A 106 -1.95 6.40 6.23
CA ASN A 106 -1.43 5.23 6.96
C ASN A 106 -1.07 4.08 6.00
N ASN A 107 -1.89 3.85 4.98
CA ASN A 107 -1.65 2.78 4.00
C ASN A 107 -0.37 3.01 3.19
N GLU A 108 -0.15 4.24 2.68
CA GLU A 108 0.89 4.51 1.69
C GLU A 108 2.14 5.22 2.22
N LEU A 109 2.01 5.99 3.30
CA LEU A 109 3.12 6.81 3.78
C LEU A 109 3.82 6.20 4.99
N SER A 110 3.11 5.46 5.84
CA SER A 110 3.69 4.97 7.09
C SER A 110 4.77 3.93 6.87
N GLY A 111 4.52 2.94 6.01
CA GLY A 111 5.50 1.91 5.66
C GLY A 111 6.78 2.50 5.04
N PRO A 112 6.69 3.29 3.96
CA PRO A 112 7.85 3.95 3.36
C PRO A 112 8.60 4.88 4.33
N SER A 113 7.89 5.62 5.19
CA SER A 113 8.52 6.49 6.19
C SER A 113 9.33 5.70 7.21
N LEU A 114 8.77 4.62 7.75
CA LEU A 114 9.48 3.74 8.68
C LEU A 114 10.66 3.05 7.97
N LEU A 115 10.47 2.58 6.74
CA LEU A 115 11.54 1.97 5.95
C LEU A 115 12.71 2.94 5.73
N ASN A 116 12.40 4.21 5.42
CA ASN A 116 13.42 5.25 5.27
C ASN A 116 14.16 5.52 6.60
N ALA A 117 13.45 5.58 7.72
CA ALA A 117 14.05 5.76 9.05
C ALA A 117 15.00 4.61 9.40
N ILE A 118 14.60 3.36 9.14
CA ILE A 118 15.45 2.16 9.31
C ILE A 118 16.69 2.28 8.42
N MET A 119 16.51 2.63 7.13
CA MET A 119 17.62 2.77 6.18
C MET A 119 18.62 3.83 6.62
N LEU A 120 18.17 4.99 7.09
CA LEU A 120 19.03 6.06 7.57
C LEU A 120 19.81 5.65 8.82
N ASN A 121 19.17 4.96 9.76
CA ASN A 121 19.83 4.44 10.95
C ASN A 121 20.92 3.42 10.61
N LEU A 122 20.61 2.45 9.76
CA LEU A 122 21.56 1.44 9.30
C LEU A 122 22.72 2.05 8.51
N LYS A 123 22.45 3.08 7.70
CA LYS A 123 23.49 3.83 6.98
C LYS A 123 24.41 4.58 7.95
N LYS A 124 23.86 5.24 8.96
CA LYS A 124 24.64 5.95 9.99
C LYS A 124 25.57 5.00 10.78
N ASN A 125 25.12 3.77 10.98
CA ASN A 125 25.85 2.75 11.74
C ASN A 125 26.47 1.66 10.86
N TYR A 126 26.79 1.95 9.59
CA TYR A 126 27.14 0.93 8.59
C TYR A 126 28.34 0.05 9.02
N ASN A 127 29.32 0.61 9.71
CA ASN A 127 30.51 -0.13 10.21
C ASN A 127 30.17 -1.23 11.25
N LYS A 128 28.99 -1.13 11.89
CA LYS A 128 28.52 -2.10 12.88
C LYS A 128 27.63 -3.18 12.26
N ASN A 129 27.20 -3.02 11.02
CA ASN A 129 26.28 -3.93 10.35
C ASN A 129 27.00 -5.25 10.02
N TYR A 130 26.52 -6.35 10.60
CA TYR A 130 26.99 -7.69 10.23
C TYR A 130 26.32 -8.14 8.92
N TYR A 131 25.00 -8.15 8.86
CA TYR A 131 24.24 -8.48 7.65
C TYR A 131 24.19 -7.30 6.69
N SER A 132 23.97 -7.61 5.40
CA SER A 132 23.58 -6.62 4.41
C SER A 132 22.07 -6.39 4.47
N TYR A 133 21.61 -5.21 4.11
CA TYR A 133 20.20 -4.83 4.18
C TYR A 133 19.73 -4.36 2.81
N ARG A 134 18.75 -5.06 2.28
CA ARG A 134 18.13 -4.73 1.00
C ARG A 134 16.77 -4.10 1.22
N PHE A 135 16.51 -3.00 0.51
CA PHE A 135 15.28 -2.24 0.57
C PHE A 135 14.60 -2.23 -0.78
N PHE A 136 13.27 -2.31 -0.78
CA PHE A 136 12.44 -2.24 -1.97
C PHE A 136 11.22 -1.37 -1.72
N LEU A 137 10.91 -0.49 -2.68
CA LEU A 137 9.70 0.31 -2.77
C LEU A 137 9.12 0.17 -4.18
N GLY A 138 7.86 -0.15 -4.29
CA GLY A 138 7.19 -0.27 -5.59
C GLY A 138 5.66 -0.31 -5.44
N PRO A 139 4.92 -0.29 -6.54
CA PRO A 139 3.47 -0.50 -6.49
C PRO A 139 3.12 -1.86 -5.91
N GLU A 140 2.08 -1.90 -5.07
CA GLU A 140 1.62 -3.13 -4.43
C GLU A 140 1.34 -4.23 -5.46
N THR A 141 1.73 -5.46 -5.15
CA THR A 141 1.56 -6.67 -5.95
C THR A 141 2.32 -6.64 -7.28
N ILE A 142 1.98 -5.74 -8.20
CA ILE A 142 2.63 -5.71 -9.53
C ILE A 142 4.10 -5.29 -9.46
N GLY A 143 4.45 -4.40 -8.53
CA GLY A 143 5.83 -4.00 -8.28
C GLY A 143 6.67 -5.13 -7.70
N SER A 144 6.16 -5.81 -6.68
CA SER A 144 6.86 -6.96 -6.07
C SER A 144 7.01 -8.14 -7.05
N ILE A 145 5.99 -8.44 -7.86
CA ILE A 145 6.06 -9.45 -8.92
C ILE A 145 7.14 -9.08 -9.94
N SER A 146 7.15 -7.83 -10.42
CA SER A 146 8.16 -7.36 -11.37
C SER A 146 9.57 -7.41 -10.79
N TYR A 147 9.73 -7.02 -9.53
CA TYR A 147 11.01 -7.10 -8.84
C TYR A 147 11.50 -8.55 -8.68
N LEU A 148 10.61 -9.45 -8.26
CA LEU A 148 10.91 -10.86 -8.14
C LEU A 148 11.27 -11.49 -9.50
N SER A 149 10.55 -11.16 -10.58
CA SER A 149 10.86 -11.69 -11.91
C SER A 149 12.29 -11.40 -12.33
N LYS A 150 12.80 -10.21 -11.98
CA LYS A 150 14.16 -9.77 -12.32
C LYS A 150 15.23 -10.29 -11.35
N TYR A 151 14.92 -10.32 -10.05
CA TYR A 151 15.93 -10.54 -9.00
C TYR A 151 15.76 -11.84 -8.23
N LYS A 152 14.81 -12.73 -8.58
CA LYS A 152 14.49 -13.96 -7.84
C LYS A 152 15.73 -14.80 -7.49
N LYS A 153 16.60 -15.06 -8.46
CA LYS A 153 17.81 -15.88 -8.24
C LYS A 153 18.75 -15.26 -7.19
N LEU A 154 18.95 -13.93 -7.26
CA LEU A 154 19.76 -13.20 -6.31
C LEU A 154 19.14 -13.19 -4.91
N LEU A 155 17.85 -12.92 -4.82
CA LEU A 155 17.12 -12.88 -3.55
C LEU A 155 17.13 -14.26 -2.88
N LYS A 156 16.84 -15.36 -3.60
CA LYS A 156 16.94 -16.71 -3.07
C LYS A 156 18.33 -17.08 -2.54
N LYS A 157 19.37 -16.56 -3.16
CA LYS A 157 20.76 -16.84 -2.75
C LYS A 157 21.15 -16.09 -1.48
N ASN A 158 20.73 -14.83 -1.37
CA ASN A 158 21.27 -13.91 -0.37
C ASN A 158 20.30 -13.62 0.78
N VAL A 159 18.99 -13.50 0.50
CA VAL A 159 17.98 -13.15 1.51
C VAL A 159 17.65 -14.37 2.34
N PHE A 160 17.79 -14.25 3.66
CA PHE A 160 17.42 -15.30 4.61
C PHE A 160 16.26 -14.90 5.53
N CYS A 161 15.93 -13.62 5.58
CA CYS A 161 14.88 -13.06 6.40
C CYS A 161 14.34 -11.78 5.73
N GLY A 162 13.05 -11.50 5.88
CA GLY A 162 12.45 -10.30 5.30
C GLY A 162 11.21 -9.82 6.03
N PHE A 163 10.93 -8.52 5.89
CA PHE A 163 9.80 -7.84 6.51
C PHE A 163 9.13 -6.93 5.48
N ASN A 164 7.82 -7.04 5.35
CA ASN A 164 6.99 -6.11 4.58
C ASN A 164 6.31 -5.12 5.53
N LEU A 165 6.54 -3.83 5.35
CA LEU A 165 6.05 -2.75 6.22
C LEU A 165 4.83 -2.09 5.58
N SER A 166 3.68 -2.20 6.22
CA SER A 166 2.41 -1.68 5.71
C SER A 166 1.50 -1.24 6.85
N CYS A 167 0.85 -0.09 6.73
CA CYS A 167 -0.12 0.42 7.70
C CYS A 167 0.42 0.49 9.14
N VAL A 168 1.65 0.93 9.31
CA VAL A 168 2.37 0.97 10.60
C VAL A 168 2.28 2.32 11.33
N GLY A 169 1.43 3.22 10.86
CA GLY A 169 1.36 4.61 11.33
C GLY A 169 0.17 4.92 12.25
N ASP A 170 -0.31 3.95 13.04
CA ASP A 170 -1.33 4.22 14.06
C ASP A 170 -0.95 3.59 15.42
N GLU A 171 -1.52 4.11 16.49
CA GLU A 171 -1.17 3.74 17.87
C GLU A 171 -2.05 2.62 18.43
N ARG A 172 -2.99 2.07 17.67
CA ARG A 172 -3.96 1.11 18.18
C ARG A 172 -3.34 -0.23 18.52
N ASN A 173 -2.53 -0.76 17.61
CA ASN A 173 -1.87 -2.07 17.80
C ASN A 173 -0.61 -2.19 16.95
N TYR A 174 0.36 -2.92 17.48
CA TYR A 174 1.44 -3.51 16.69
C TYR A 174 0.93 -4.83 16.10
N SER A 175 0.81 -4.89 14.78
CA SER A 175 0.24 -6.05 14.08
C SER A 175 1.34 -6.87 13.44
N HIS A 176 1.40 -8.15 13.78
CA HIS A 176 2.27 -9.13 13.15
C HIS A 176 1.44 -10.08 12.29
N ILE A 177 1.64 -10.04 10.99
CA ILE A 177 1.10 -11.02 10.05
C ILE A 177 2.18 -12.06 9.84
N HIS A 178 1.91 -13.30 10.24
CA HIS A 178 2.88 -14.38 10.10
C HIS A 178 3.21 -14.69 8.64
N SER A 179 4.41 -15.17 8.40
CA SER A 179 4.79 -15.73 7.10
C SER A 179 3.93 -16.96 6.77
N ARG A 180 3.96 -17.43 5.53
CA ARG A 180 3.24 -18.64 5.12
C ARG A 180 3.60 -19.88 5.95
N ASN A 181 4.86 -20.00 6.38
CA ASN A 181 5.33 -21.08 7.25
C ASN A 181 4.88 -20.86 8.70
N GLY A 182 4.71 -19.62 9.15
CA GLY A 182 4.31 -19.24 10.49
C GLY A 182 5.40 -19.33 11.56
N ASN A 183 6.59 -19.85 11.23
CA ASN A 183 7.70 -20.03 12.19
C ASN A 183 9.08 -19.80 11.54
N THR A 184 9.18 -18.81 10.66
CA THR A 184 10.46 -18.41 10.08
C THR A 184 11.28 -17.56 11.05
N ILE A 185 12.56 -17.34 10.73
CA ILE A 185 13.41 -16.39 11.49
C ILE A 185 12.76 -15.01 11.59
N ALA A 186 12.08 -14.56 10.51
CA ALA A 186 11.35 -13.29 10.53
C ALA A 186 10.20 -13.31 11.56
N ASP A 187 9.40 -14.37 11.58
CA ASP A 187 8.29 -14.52 12.54
C ASP A 187 8.81 -14.52 13.98
N GLN A 188 9.86 -15.31 14.25
CA GLN A 188 10.46 -15.40 15.60
C GLN A 188 11.07 -14.07 16.05
N SER A 189 11.81 -13.40 15.16
CA SER A 189 12.45 -12.12 15.46
C SER A 189 11.42 -11.03 15.76
N LEU A 190 10.38 -10.91 14.94
CA LEU A 190 9.34 -9.92 15.15
C LEU A 190 8.52 -10.23 16.39
N SER A 191 8.14 -11.49 16.61
CA SER A 191 7.42 -11.90 17.83
C SER A 191 8.20 -11.58 19.09
N SER A 192 9.52 -11.81 19.10
CA SER A 192 10.41 -11.44 20.21
C SER A 192 10.49 -9.94 20.40
N ALA A 193 10.65 -9.18 19.32
CA ALA A 193 10.77 -7.72 19.37
C ALA A 193 9.51 -7.05 19.95
N ILE A 194 8.33 -7.53 19.61
CA ILE A 194 7.06 -6.96 20.09
C ILE A 194 6.53 -7.66 21.35
N PHE A 195 7.27 -8.59 21.92
CA PHE A 195 6.80 -9.40 23.07
C PHE A 195 6.31 -8.56 24.24
N HIS A 196 7.02 -7.50 24.58
CA HIS A 196 6.72 -6.62 25.72
C HIS A 196 5.66 -5.54 25.40
N PHE A 197 5.25 -5.38 24.14
CA PHE A 197 4.22 -4.40 23.81
C PHE A 197 2.83 -4.86 24.25
N LYS A 198 2.13 -4.01 25.01
CA LYS A 198 0.75 -4.31 25.47
C LYS A 198 -0.24 -4.43 24.32
N ASN A 199 -0.12 -3.56 23.33
CA ASN A 199 -1.04 -3.48 22.19
C ASN A 199 -0.48 -4.23 20.98
N LYS A 200 -0.35 -5.56 21.06
CA LYS A 200 0.09 -6.41 19.95
C LYS A 200 -1.03 -7.33 19.48
N LYS A 201 -1.08 -7.58 18.19
CA LYS A 201 -1.98 -8.57 17.58
C LYS A 201 -1.23 -9.40 16.55
N SER A 202 -1.52 -10.69 16.55
CA SER A 202 -1.01 -11.63 15.55
C SER A 202 -2.14 -12.06 14.62
N TYR A 203 -1.81 -12.19 13.34
CA TYR A 203 -2.71 -12.61 12.29
C TYR A 203 -2.10 -13.74 11.49
N SER A 204 -2.94 -14.65 11.02
CA SER A 204 -2.53 -15.67 10.08
C SER A 204 -2.13 -15.04 8.74
N PHE A 205 -1.22 -15.71 8.03
CA PHE A 205 -0.90 -15.38 6.63
C PHE A 205 -2.15 -15.30 5.73
N LEU A 206 -3.22 -16.04 6.06
CA LEU A 206 -4.45 -16.08 5.28
C LEU A 206 -5.41 -14.93 5.60
N ASP A 207 -5.26 -14.27 6.76
CA ASP A 207 -6.17 -13.21 7.20
C ASP A 207 -5.99 -11.92 6.40
N ARG A 208 -4.83 -11.72 5.82
CA ARG A 208 -4.49 -10.53 5.03
C ARG A 208 -3.66 -10.91 3.80
N GLY A 209 -3.46 -9.97 2.89
CA GLY A 209 -2.64 -10.20 1.71
C GLY A 209 -2.20 -8.89 1.08
N SER A 210 -0.89 -8.76 0.95
CA SER A 210 -0.20 -7.69 0.24
C SER A 210 1.06 -8.30 -0.38
N ASP A 211 2.15 -7.54 -0.44
CA ASP A 211 3.41 -7.97 -1.06
C ASP A 211 4.07 -9.16 -0.37
N GLU A 212 3.86 -9.37 0.93
CA GLU A 212 4.35 -10.54 1.66
C GLU A 212 3.92 -11.86 1.01
N ARG A 213 2.75 -11.90 0.37
CA ARG A 213 2.29 -13.10 -0.35
C ARG A 213 3.19 -13.45 -1.52
N GLN A 214 3.77 -12.46 -2.17
CA GLN A 214 4.66 -12.65 -3.32
C GLN A 214 6.03 -13.14 -2.86
N TYR A 215 6.54 -12.62 -1.74
CA TYR A 215 7.84 -12.98 -1.19
C TYR A 215 7.86 -14.35 -0.52
N CYS A 216 6.74 -14.82 0.00
CA CYS A 216 6.60 -16.15 0.61
C CYS A 216 6.43 -17.28 -0.42
N TYR A 217 6.42 -16.99 -1.70
CA TYR A 217 6.43 -18.00 -2.76
C TYR A 217 7.87 -18.40 -3.07
N PRO A 218 8.21 -19.73 -3.06
CA PRO A 218 9.57 -20.22 -3.26
C PRO A 218 10.12 -19.99 -4.67
#